data_f7f45a75125ee39ed3af1a374e9026ee
#
_entry.id   f7f45a75125ee39ed3af1a374e9026ee
#
_cell.length_a   1.000
_cell.length_b   1.000
_cell.length_c   1.000
_cell.angle_alpha   90.00
_cell.angle_beta   90.00
_cell.angle_gamma   90.00
#
_symmetry.space_group_name_H-M   'P 1'
#
loop_
_entity.id
_entity.type
_entity.pdbx_description
1 polymer ?
#
loop_
_entity_poly.entity_id
_entity_poly.type
_entity_poly.pdbx_seq_one_letter_code
_entity_poly.pdbx_strand_id
1 'polypeptide(L)'
;MMKGSLKLGRWAGVQVSASWSTAIIAALITWTLGGVLLPSAVSDIHPITAWSFGVVGALLFFASLLAHELGHAVTARSAGIRTEEVTLWMFGGVAKLTAEARTPRDEMRIAAAGPAVSIGLAVGFFAAANLASVASAPTVIVVLATWMALMNVSLGVFNLLPGLPLDGGRILKAWRWQRTGDEYGAVRTAATGGKVVGGLLLGAGFFGFASGGSGLWTALIGFFIWQSAKAEEFAARVKQIMSALTVGEVADAEVPVVPSHTTLDELAQRVMPRSGRGAVVLHDSSDRIVGVIDVNRMGTVHPSAWPLTPAHQVAWPAAHPEGAPLAHPNQALIDLTSGSGYHLVYADGKFMGLVTPEAVSRRVLSGTMARRTESTASFENRATPREGHRE
;
A
#
# COMPACT_ATOMS: atom_id res chain seq x y z
N MET A 1 -6.13 -1.99 -9.84
CA MET A 1 -5.83 -0.95 -10.86
C MET A 1 -6.33 0.40 -10.36
N MET A 2 -5.49 1.42 -10.31
CA MET A 2 -5.97 2.78 -10.11
C MET A 2 -6.81 3.15 -11.35
N LYS A 3 -8.09 3.51 -11.15
CA LYS A 3 -8.96 3.93 -12.26
C LYS A 3 -8.31 5.12 -12.97
N GLY A 4 -8.03 5.00 -14.28
CA GLY A 4 -7.45 6.07 -15.09
C GLY A 4 -5.93 6.03 -15.30
N SER A 5 -5.25 4.88 -15.14
CA SER A 5 -3.84 4.73 -15.51
C SER A 5 -3.67 4.39 -17.00
N LEU A 6 -2.71 5.05 -17.67
CA LEU A 6 -2.30 4.78 -19.04
C LEU A 6 -1.16 3.74 -19.02
N LYS A 7 -1.29 2.66 -19.79
CA LYS A 7 -0.24 1.65 -19.95
C LYS A 7 0.84 2.16 -20.89
N LEU A 8 2.09 2.23 -20.42
CA LEU A 8 3.26 2.69 -21.19
C LEU A 8 4.03 1.54 -21.86
N GLY A 9 3.74 0.27 -21.50
CA GLY A 9 4.40 -0.89 -22.05
C GLY A 9 5.04 -1.80 -21.00
N ARG A 10 5.87 -2.75 -21.45
CA ARG A 10 6.63 -3.66 -20.57
C ARG A 10 8.12 -3.34 -20.61
N TRP A 11 8.72 -3.10 -19.45
CA TRP A 11 10.13 -2.77 -19.27
C TRP A 11 10.75 -3.73 -18.26
N ALA A 12 11.87 -4.34 -18.59
CA ALA A 12 12.50 -5.38 -17.77
C ALA A 12 11.55 -6.52 -17.32
N GLY A 13 10.51 -6.80 -18.14
CA GLY A 13 9.48 -7.82 -17.83
C GLY A 13 8.36 -7.36 -16.90
N VAL A 14 8.35 -6.09 -16.48
CA VAL A 14 7.35 -5.46 -15.61
C VAL A 14 6.42 -4.58 -16.43
N GLN A 15 5.11 -4.64 -16.17
CA GLN A 15 4.15 -3.71 -16.78
C GLN A 15 4.35 -2.31 -16.15
N VAL A 16 4.55 -1.30 -17.00
CA VAL A 16 4.68 0.11 -16.56
C VAL A 16 3.43 0.86 -16.96
N SER A 17 2.89 1.61 -16.02
CA SER A 17 1.71 2.46 -16.19
C SER A 17 1.97 3.86 -15.62
N ALA A 18 1.29 4.87 -16.14
CA ALA A 18 1.31 6.23 -15.58
C ALA A 18 -0.10 6.67 -15.23
N SER A 19 -0.27 7.25 -14.05
CA SER A 19 -1.51 7.91 -13.64
C SER A 19 -1.63 9.25 -14.34
N TRP A 20 -2.85 9.76 -14.54
CA TRP A 20 -3.09 11.10 -15.05
C TRP A 20 -2.37 12.20 -14.22
N SER A 21 -2.19 11.98 -12.90
CA SER A 21 -1.48 12.91 -12.01
C SER A 21 0.00 13.07 -12.38
N THR A 22 0.61 12.10 -13.08
CA THR A 22 1.97 12.20 -13.64
C THR A 22 2.08 13.35 -14.64
N ALA A 23 1.02 13.61 -15.43
CA ALA A 23 1.00 14.70 -16.39
C ALA A 23 1.07 16.08 -15.71
N ILE A 24 0.47 16.24 -14.53
CA ILE A 24 0.55 17.50 -13.75
C ILE A 24 2.00 17.76 -13.35
N ILE A 25 2.70 16.77 -12.83
CA ILE A 25 4.10 16.93 -12.43
C ILE A 25 5.01 17.15 -13.64
N ALA A 26 4.74 16.44 -14.75
CA ALA A 26 5.46 16.69 -16.01
C ALA A 26 5.30 18.13 -16.49
N ALA A 27 4.08 18.67 -16.47
CA ALA A 27 3.81 20.06 -16.82
C ALA A 27 4.49 21.05 -15.86
N LEU A 28 4.48 20.76 -14.54
CA LEU A 28 5.15 21.60 -13.54
C LEU A 28 6.67 21.60 -13.71
N ILE A 29 7.29 20.45 -13.95
CA ILE A 29 8.73 20.36 -14.23
C ILE A 29 9.07 21.12 -15.53
N THR A 30 8.29 20.90 -16.59
CA THR A 30 8.47 21.60 -17.86
C THR A 30 8.38 23.10 -17.69
N TRP A 31 7.38 23.58 -16.94
CA TRP A 31 7.22 24.99 -16.61
C TRP A 31 8.41 25.54 -15.82
N THR A 32 8.84 24.84 -14.75
CA THR A 32 9.96 25.27 -13.92
C THR A 32 11.27 25.33 -14.72
N LEU A 33 11.54 24.32 -15.55
CA LEU A 33 12.73 24.29 -16.39
C LEU A 33 12.64 25.31 -17.53
N GLY A 34 11.60 25.23 -18.37
CA GLY A 34 11.48 26.02 -19.59
C GLY A 34 11.10 27.46 -19.36
N GLY A 35 10.30 27.74 -18.32
CA GLY A 35 9.80 29.08 -18.00
C GLY A 35 10.63 29.87 -16.97
N VAL A 36 11.41 29.18 -16.11
CA VAL A 36 12.12 29.86 -15.02
C VAL A 36 13.62 29.52 -15.06
N LEU A 37 14.02 28.27 -14.90
CA LEU A 37 15.42 27.91 -14.69
C LEU A 37 16.30 28.19 -15.93
N LEU A 38 15.92 27.68 -17.09
CA LEU A 38 16.71 27.84 -18.29
C LEU A 38 16.82 29.31 -18.76
N PRO A 39 15.73 30.10 -18.76
CA PRO A 39 15.84 31.54 -19.07
C PRO A 39 16.71 32.32 -18.10
N SER A 40 16.76 31.94 -16.80
CA SER A 40 17.60 32.62 -15.82
C SER A 40 19.07 32.19 -15.84
N ALA A 41 19.36 30.98 -16.33
CA ALA A 41 20.72 30.39 -16.33
C ALA A 41 21.44 30.52 -17.69
N VAL A 42 20.71 30.73 -18.78
CA VAL A 42 21.28 30.79 -20.16
C VAL A 42 20.89 32.09 -20.80
N SER A 43 21.86 33.00 -21.01
CA SER A 43 21.66 34.29 -21.64
C SER A 43 21.10 34.09 -23.06
N ASP A 44 20.12 34.92 -23.43
CA ASP A 44 19.51 34.99 -24.78
C ASP A 44 18.96 33.65 -25.32
N ILE A 45 18.57 32.73 -24.45
CA ILE A 45 17.97 31.47 -24.88
C ILE A 45 16.65 31.72 -25.59
N HIS A 46 16.52 31.20 -26.81
CA HIS A 46 15.26 31.31 -27.54
C HIS A 46 14.14 30.54 -26.77
N PRO A 47 12.91 31.11 -26.62
CA PRO A 47 11.82 30.50 -25.86
C PRO A 47 11.49 29.07 -26.29
N ILE A 48 11.46 28.79 -27.60
CA ILE A 48 11.19 27.43 -28.11
C ILE A 48 12.27 26.45 -27.61
N THR A 49 13.54 26.84 -27.59
CA THR A 49 14.64 26.01 -27.08
C THR A 49 14.46 25.76 -25.58
N ALA A 50 14.19 26.79 -24.79
CA ALA A 50 13.95 26.66 -23.35
C ALA A 50 12.80 25.67 -23.02
N TRP A 51 11.66 25.82 -23.69
CA TRP A 51 10.51 24.93 -23.51
C TRP A 51 10.78 23.50 -24.01
N SER A 52 11.49 23.32 -25.15
CA SER A 52 11.87 21.99 -25.64
C SER A 52 12.77 21.26 -24.66
N PHE A 53 13.78 21.94 -24.11
CA PHE A 53 14.64 21.37 -23.07
C PHE A 53 13.91 21.17 -21.75
N GLY A 54 12.90 21.98 -21.44
CA GLY A 54 11.99 21.75 -20.32
C GLY A 54 11.23 20.41 -20.43
N VAL A 55 10.68 20.12 -21.62
CA VAL A 55 10.04 18.82 -21.91
C VAL A 55 11.03 17.67 -21.81
N VAL A 56 12.22 17.82 -22.42
CA VAL A 56 13.29 16.80 -22.35
C VAL A 56 13.68 16.54 -20.89
N GLY A 57 13.82 17.57 -20.08
CA GLY A 57 14.12 17.44 -18.64
C GLY A 57 13.05 16.70 -17.88
N ALA A 58 11.78 16.98 -18.14
CA ALA A 58 10.68 16.24 -17.53
C ALA A 58 10.69 14.75 -17.93
N LEU A 59 10.92 14.45 -19.20
CA LEU A 59 11.02 13.05 -19.68
C LEU A 59 12.20 12.32 -19.05
N LEU A 60 13.38 12.96 -18.96
CA LEU A 60 14.57 12.39 -18.31
C LEU A 60 14.35 12.18 -16.81
N PHE A 61 13.64 13.08 -16.13
CA PHE A 61 13.29 12.92 -14.74
C PHE A 61 12.39 11.69 -14.51
N PHE A 62 11.34 11.53 -15.31
CA PHE A 62 10.49 10.35 -15.21
C PHE A 62 11.20 9.06 -15.63
N ALA A 63 12.13 9.12 -16.58
CA ALA A 63 12.99 8.00 -16.90
C ALA A 63 13.90 7.62 -15.71
N SER A 64 14.47 8.60 -15.01
CA SER A 64 15.25 8.38 -13.78
C SER A 64 14.39 7.79 -12.66
N LEU A 65 13.19 8.30 -12.44
CA LEU A 65 12.25 7.76 -11.48
C LEU A 65 11.86 6.32 -11.81
N LEU A 66 11.58 6.02 -13.09
CA LEU A 66 11.31 4.67 -13.53
C LEU A 66 12.52 3.75 -13.34
N ALA A 67 13.74 4.22 -13.60
CA ALA A 67 14.95 3.45 -13.37
C ALA A 67 15.14 3.13 -11.86
N HIS A 68 14.83 4.06 -10.97
CA HIS A 68 14.80 3.86 -9.53
C HIS A 68 13.85 2.71 -9.16
N GLU A 69 12.59 2.75 -9.63
CA GLU A 69 11.58 1.70 -9.37
C GLU A 69 11.97 0.35 -9.99
N LEU A 70 12.56 0.38 -11.19
CA LEU A 70 13.08 -0.84 -11.82
C LEU A 70 14.24 -1.44 -11.04
N GLY A 71 15.05 -0.62 -10.37
CA GLY A 71 16.07 -1.08 -9.43
C GLY A 71 15.50 -1.98 -8.34
N HIS A 72 14.41 -1.55 -7.71
CA HIS A 72 13.68 -2.37 -6.73
C HIS A 72 13.11 -3.64 -7.38
N ALA A 73 12.45 -3.52 -8.53
CA ALA A 73 11.77 -4.62 -9.20
C ALA A 73 12.76 -5.72 -9.66
N VAL A 74 13.90 -5.35 -10.22
CA VAL A 74 14.95 -6.29 -10.64
C VAL A 74 15.56 -7.00 -9.43
N THR A 75 15.81 -6.27 -8.35
CA THR A 75 16.35 -6.85 -7.11
C THR A 75 15.32 -7.75 -6.44
N ALA A 76 14.03 -7.39 -6.41
CA ALA A 76 12.96 -8.25 -5.91
C ALA A 76 12.87 -9.56 -6.70
N ARG A 77 13.02 -9.50 -8.03
CA ARG A 77 13.04 -10.69 -8.89
C ARG A 77 14.19 -11.65 -8.54
N SER A 78 15.36 -11.13 -8.16
CA SER A 78 16.48 -11.97 -7.71
C SER A 78 16.20 -12.70 -6.39
N ALA A 79 15.29 -12.16 -5.57
CA ALA A 79 14.77 -12.79 -4.34
C ALA A 79 13.53 -13.69 -4.59
N GLY A 80 13.19 -13.97 -5.85
CA GLY A 80 12.05 -14.81 -6.24
C GLY A 80 10.68 -14.10 -6.18
N ILE A 81 10.66 -12.78 -5.96
CA ILE A 81 9.45 -11.96 -5.86
C ILE A 81 9.21 -11.29 -7.22
N ARG A 82 8.03 -11.54 -7.82
CA ARG A 82 7.67 -10.91 -9.09
C ARG A 82 7.01 -9.56 -8.86
N THR A 83 7.34 -8.60 -9.72
CA THR A 83 6.63 -7.33 -9.80
C THR A 83 5.63 -7.43 -10.95
N GLU A 84 4.35 -7.25 -10.64
CA GLU A 84 3.28 -7.30 -11.65
C GLU A 84 3.21 -6.01 -12.45
N GLU A 85 3.22 -4.88 -11.74
CA GLU A 85 3.03 -3.57 -12.31
C GLU A 85 3.80 -2.51 -11.51
N VAL A 86 4.37 -1.53 -12.21
CA VAL A 86 4.87 -0.27 -11.64
C VAL A 86 4.03 0.86 -12.18
N THR A 87 3.34 1.58 -11.31
CA THR A 87 2.51 2.73 -11.67
C THR A 87 3.18 4.01 -11.21
N LEU A 88 3.55 4.89 -12.16
CA LEU A 88 4.04 6.23 -11.85
C LEU A 88 2.86 7.15 -11.51
N TRP A 89 3.00 7.95 -10.46
CA TRP A 89 2.02 8.93 -10.02
C TRP A 89 2.72 10.17 -9.44
N MET A 90 1.97 11.18 -8.98
CA MET A 90 2.52 12.48 -8.62
C MET A 90 3.58 12.46 -7.49
N PHE A 91 3.56 11.48 -6.59
CA PHE A 91 4.52 11.40 -5.48
C PHE A 91 5.59 10.30 -5.67
N GLY A 92 5.72 9.70 -6.86
CA GLY A 92 6.72 8.66 -7.11
C GLY A 92 6.21 7.48 -7.93
N GLY A 93 6.77 6.29 -7.71
CA GLY A 93 6.32 5.03 -8.27
C GLY A 93 5.67 4.15 -7.21
N VAL A 94 4.72 3.33 -7.62
CA VAL A 94 4.12 2.28 -6.79
C VAL A 94 4.29 0.95 -7.51
N ALA A 95 5.12 0.07 -6.94
CA ALA A 95 5.31 -1.27 -7.44
C ALA A 95 4.32 -2.24 -6.78
N LYS A 96 3.55 -2.96 -7.59
CA LYS A 96 2.70 -4.05 -7.12
C LYS A 96 3.50 -5.35 -7.14
N LEU A 97 3.93 -5.80 -5.97
CA LEU A 97 4.66 -7.04 -5.78
C LEU A 97 3.67 -8.21 -5.56
N THR A 98 4.05 -9.42 -6.02
CA THR A 98 3.26 -10.65 -5.81
C THR A 98 3.37 -11.18 -4.38
N ALA A 99 4.40 -10.80 -3.65
CA ALA A 99 4.65 -11.20 -2.27
C ALA A 99 5.56 -10.19 -1.56
N GLU A 100 5.57 -10.22 -0.24
CA GLU A 100 6.55 -9.49 0.57
C GLU A 100 7.87 -10.24 0.65
N ALA A 101 8.95 -9.53 1.00
CA ALA A 101 10.26 -10.13 1.24
C ALA A 101 10.19 -11.10 2.43
N ARG A 102 10.70 -12.32 2.22
CA ARG A 102 10.66 -13.38 3.24
C ARG A 102 11.77 -13.26 4.28
N THR A 103 12.83 -12.52 3.97
CA THR A 103 13.97 -12.35 4.86
C THR A 103 14.32 -10.86 5.01
N PRO A 104 14.86 -10.45 6.18
CA PRO A 104 15.34 -9.08 6.38
C PRO A 104 16.42 -8.67 5.38
N ARG A 105 17.26 -9.62 4.95
CA ARG A 105 18.33 -9.36 3.98
C ARG A 105 17.78 -9.01 2.60
N ASP A 106 16.74 -9.73 2.15
CA ASP A 106 16.10 -9.45 0.87
C ASP A 106 15.38 -8.10 0.91
N GLU A 107 14.64 -7.82 2.00
CA GLU A 107 14.00 -6.52 2.21
C GLU A 107 15.01 -5.37 2.13
N MET A 108 16.17 -5.50 2.79
CA MET A 108 17.23 -4.50 2.80
C MET A 108 17.83 -4.29 1.40
N ARG A 109 18.11 -5.37 0.67
CA ARG A 109 18.67 -5.32 -0.70
C ARG A 109 17.69 -4.66 -1.67
N ILE A 110 16.43 -5.07 -1.60
CA ILE A 110 15.37 -4.50 -2.44
C ILE A 110 15.25 -3.00 -2.15
N ALA A 111 15.14 -2.62 -0.88
CA ALA A 111 14.98 -1.22 -0.49
C ALA A 111 16.18 -0.34 -0.85
N ALA A 112 17.42 -0.86 -0.77
CA ALA A 112 18.61 -0.10 -1.13
C ALA A 112 18.81 0.07 -2.64
N ALA A 113 18.19 -0.78 -3.47
CA ALA A 113 18.44 -0.82 -4.91
C ALA A 113 17.98 0.46 -5.65
N GLY A 114 16.82 1.01 -5.32
CA GLY A 114 16.31 2.26 -5.91
C GLY A 114 17.23 3.44 -5.64
N PRO A 115 17.53 3.77 -4.36
CA PRO A 115 18.49 4.81 -4.02
C PRO A 115 19.85 4.62 -4.67
N ALA A 116 20.37 3.39 -4.74
CA ALA A 116 21.63 3.10 -5.41
C ALA A 116 21.60 3.46 -6.92
N VAL A 117 20.50 3.14 -7.61
CA VAL A 117 20.31 3.54 -9.02
C VAL A 117 20.26 5.06 -9.13
N SER A 118 19.53 5.76 -8.28
CA SER A 118 19.46 7.22 -8.29
C SER A 118 20.82 7.87 -8.06
N ILE A 119 21.59 7.40 -7.09
CA ILE A 119 22.97 7.91 -6.85
C ILE A 119 23.87 7.62 -8.06
N GLY A 120 23.78 6.42 -8.65
CA GLY A 120 24.51 6.09 -9.87
C GLY A 120 24.16 7.02 -11.05
N LEU A 121 22.89 7.31 -11.27
CA LEU A 121 22.43 8.27 -12.27
C LEU A 121 22.90 9.70 -11.96
N ALA A 122 22.88 10.11 -10.69
CA ALA A 122 23.39 11.42 -10.26
C ALA A 122 24.87 11.59 -10.63
N VAL A 123 25.70 10.58 -10.34
CA VAL A 123 27.14 10.58 -10.71
C VAL A 123 27.29 10.63 -12.24
N GLY A 124 26.49 9.84 -12.99
CA GLY A 124 26.52 9.84 -14.45
C GLY A 124 26.16 11.21 -15.05
N PHE A 125 25.08 11.83 -14.59
CA PHE A 125 24.68 13.17 -15.05
C PHE A 125 25.67 14.26 -14.63
N PHE A 126 26.26 14.16 -13.45
CA PHE A 126 27.31 15.08 -13.01
C PHE A 126 28.57 14.95 -13.88
N ALA A 127 28.99 13.73 -14.19
CA ALA A 127 30.10 13.52 -15.13
C ALA A 127 29.78 14.06 -16.54
N ALA A 128 28.57 13.83 -17.03
CA ALA A 128 28.10 14.36 -18.31
C ALA A 128 28.12 15.89 -18.35
N ALA A 129 27.67 16.56 -17.25
CA ALA A 129 27.73 18.02 -17.14
C ALA A 129 29.16 18.56 -17.22
N ASN A 130 30.12 17.92 -16.51
CA ASN A 130 31.52 18.31 -16.55
C ASN A 130 32.13 18.09 -17.92
N LEU A 131 31.91 16.94 -18.54
CA LEU A 131 32.39 16.65 -19.90
C LEU A 131 31.82 17.64 -20.92
N ALA A 132 30.54 17.96 -20.87
CA ALA A 132 29.88 18.94 -21.71
C ALA A 132 30.51 20.34 -21.54
N SER A 133 30.82 20.73 -20.28
CA SER A 133 31.45 22.01 -19.94
C SER A 133 32.87 22.08 -20.53
N VAL A 134 33.69 21.02 -20.36
CA VAL A 134 35.06 20.95 -20.91
C VAL A 134 35.04 20.96 -22.45
N ALA A 135 34.06 20.30 -23.06
CA ALA A 135 33.87 20.25 -24.51
C ALA A 135 33.26 21.55 -25.08
N SER A 136 33.06 22.59 -24.27
CA SER A 136 32.40 23.85 -24.67
C SER A 136 31.03 23.63 -25.34
N ALA A 137 30.30 22.65 -24.87
CA ALA A 137 28.93 22.37 -25.33
C ALA A 137 27.97 23.52 -24.95
N PRO A 138 26.83 23.65 -25.64
CA PRO A 138 25.84 24.67 -25.32
C PRO A 138 25.49 24.66 -23.83
N THR A 139 25.47 25.84 -23.21
CA THR A 139 25.23 26.01 -21.75
C THR A 139 23.93 25.34 -21.29
N VAL A 140 22.88 25.30 -22.14
CA VAL A 140 21.62 24.62 -21.85
C VAL A 140 21.79 23.12 -21.53
N ILE A 141 22.74 22.44 -22.19
CA ILE A 141 23.03 21.02 -21.95
C ILE A 141 23.70 20.86 -20.59
N VAL A 142 24.67 21.72 -20.26
CA VAL A 142 25.36 21.70 -18.96
C VAL A 142 24.39 21.96 -17.82
N VAL A 143 23.52 22.96 -17.96
CA VAL A 143 22.49 23.30 -16.95
C VAL A 143 21.52 22.14 -16.76
N LEU A 144 21.02 21.54 -17.86
CA LEU A 144 20.09 20.41 -17.77
C LEU A 144 20.73 19.19 -17.13
N ALA A 145 21.95 18.83 -17.49
CA ALA A 145 22.68 17.70 -16.91
C ALA A 145 22.97 17.93 -15.43
N THR A 146 23.34 19.16 -15.03
CA THR A 146 23.54 19.53 -13.62
C THR A 146 22.24 19.41 -12.84
N TRP A 147 21.14 19.90 -13.39
CA TRP A 147 19.81 19.80 -12.77
C TRP A 147 19.40 18.33 -12.60
N MET A 148 19.61 17.49 -13.60
CA MET A 148 19.35 16.04 -13.54
C MET A 148 20.19 15.35 -12.46
N ALA A 149 21.48 15.71 -12.32
CA ALA A 149 22.33 15.22 -11.25
C ALA A 149 21.74 15.57 -9.87
N LEU A 150 21.38 16.85 -9.68
CA LEU A 150 20.79 17.32 -8.43
C LEU A 150 19.45 16.62 -8.10
N MET A 151 18.58 16.45 -9.09
CA MET A 151 17.29 15.76 -8.90
C MET A 151 17.49 14.28 -8.52
N ASN A 152 18.46 13.60 -9.10
CA ASN A 152 18.76 12.22 -8.77
C ASN A 152 19.44 12.08 -7.39
N VAL A 153 20.31 13.01 -6.98
CA VAL A 153 20.83 13.10 -5.60
C VAL A 153 19.65 13.27 -4.63
N SER A 154 18.78 14.25 -4.92
CA SER A 154 17.63 14.54 -4.07
C SER A 154 16.70 13.33 -3.94
N LEU A 155 16.40 12.64 -5.04
CA LEU A 155 15.59 11.42 -5.05
C LEU A 155 16.22 10.31 -4.20
N GLY A 156 17.52 10.06 -4.36
CA GLY A 156 18.24 9.03 -3.61
C GLY A 156 18.35 9.37 -2.12
N VAL A 157 18.77 10.57 -1.78
CA VAL A 157 18.96 11.01 -0.38
C VAL A 157 17.62 11.09 0.35
N PHE A 158 16.59 11.65 -0.29
CA PHE A 158 15.25 11.73 0.31
C PHE A 158 14.67 10.34 0.60
N ASN A 159 14.83 9.41 -0.34
CA ASN A 159 14.39 8.03 -0.12
C ASN A 159 15.22 7.28 0.93
N LEU A 160 16.44 7.71 1.25
CA LEU A 160 17.24 7.13 2.32
C LEU A 160 16.90 7.66 3.73
N LEU A 161 15.98 8.62 3.87
CA LEU A 161 15.51 9.06 5.19
C LEU A 161 14.90 7.90 5.98
N PRO A 162 15.23 7.76 7.29
CA PRO A 162 14.90 6.57 8.08
C PRO A 162 13.45 6.56 8.55
N GLY A 163 12.49 6.44 7.63
CA GLY A 163 11.06 6.44 7.94
C GLY A 163 10.19 5.92 6.81
N LEU A 164 9.24 5.02 7.12
CA LEU A 164 8.22 4.59 6.15
C LEU A 164 7.35 5.80 5.74
N PRO A 165 6.90 5.85 4.47
CA PRO A 165 7.00 4.83 3.42
C PRO A 165 8.29 4.86 2.59
N LEU A 166 9.29 5.66 2.94
CA LEU A 166 10.53 5.82 2.19
C LEU A 166 11.43 4.56 2.27
N ASP A 167 12.33 4.39 1.31
CA ASP A 167 13.22 3.21 1.26
C ASP A 167 14.14 3.09 2.47
N GLY A 168 14.63 4.21 3.00
CA GLY A 168 15.39 4.25 4.25
C GLY A 168 14.58 3.73 5.44
N GLY A 169 13.27 3.93 5.43
CA GLY A 169 12.36 3.32 6.39
C GLY A 169 12.28 1.81 6.24
N ARG A 170 12.25 1.29 5.01
CA ARG A 170 12.29 -0.16 4.72
C ARG A 170 13.66 -0.76 5.12
N ILE A 171 14.75 -0.04 4.90
CA ILE A 171 16.10 -0.44 5.37
C ILE A 171 16.13 -0.49 6.90
N LEU A 172 15.57 0.52 7.59
CA LEU A 172 15.46 0.56 9.06
C LEU A 172 14.59 -0.58 9.59
N LYS A 173 13.43 -0.86 8.94
CA LYS A 173 12.58 -2.03 9.22
C LYS A 173 13.40 -3.32 9.12
N ALA A 174 14.09 -3.54 8.01
CA ALA A 174 14.87 -4.74 7.75
C ALA A 174 16.01 -4.94 8.77
N TRP A 175 16.72 -3.86 9.07
CA TRP A 175 17.79 -3.89 10.07
C TRP A 175 17.29 -4.25 11.47
N ARG A 176 16.16 -3.65 11.92
CA ARG A 176 15.57 -3.96 13.20
C ARG A 176 15.00 -5.38 13.23
N TRP A 177 14.30 -5.79 12.17
CA TRP A 177 13.79 -7.15 12.04
C TRP A 177 14.90 -8.20 12.14
N GLN A 178 16.02 -7.98 11.45
CA GLN A 178 17.18 -8.87 11.53
C GLN A 178 17.74 -9.02 12.95
N ARG A 179 17.67 -7.95 13.75
CA ARG A 179 18.20 -7.95 15.13
C ARG A 179 17.24 -8.53 16.16
N THR A 180 15.95 -8.34 15.99
CA THR A 180 14.95 -8.67 17.01
C THR A 180 14.14 -9.92 16.69
N GLY A 181 14.12 -10.37 15.43
CA GLY A 181 13.17 -11.38 14.93
C GLY A 181 11.71 -10.89 14.84
N ASP A 182 11.40 -9.69 15.35
CA ASP A 182 10.05 -9.12 15.39
C ASP A 182 9.84 -8.18 14.18
N GLU A 183 9.18 -8.71 13.13
CA GLU A 183 8.86 -7.94 11.93
C GLU A 183 7.88 -6.79 12.22
N TYR A 184 6.85 -7.04 13.04
CA TYR A 184 5.81 -6.05 13.32
C TYR A 184 6.34 -4.89 14.17
N GLY A 185 7.14 -5.19 15.18
CA GLY A 185 7.84 -4.17 15.97
C GLY A 185 8.84 -3.35 15.13
N ALA A 186 9.46 -3.98 14.13
CA ALA A 186 10.32 -3.29 13.18
C ALA A 186 9.55 -2.31 12.28
N VAL A 187 8.39 -2.70 11.74
CA VAL A 187 7.48 -1.80 10.99
C VAL A 187 7.06 -0.63 11.85
N ARG A 188 6.65 -0.86 13.09
CA ARG A 188 6.25 0.21 14.03
C ARG A 188 7.37 1.22 14.26
N THR A 189 8.60 0.75 14.40
CA THR A 189 9.78 1.64 14.57
C THR A 189 10.02 2.48 13.33
N ALA A 190 10.00 1.87 12.16
CA ALA A 190 10.19 2.57 10.89
C ALA A 190 9.06 3.55 10.58
N ALA A 191 7.80 3.19 10.91
CA ALA A 191 6.66 4.09 10.82
C ALA A 191 6.77 5.29 11.79
N THR A 192 7.31 5.08 12.99
CA THR A 192 7.61 6.19 13.92
C THR A 192 8.63 7.15 13.32
N GLY A 193 9.71 6.63 12.69
CA GLY A 193 10.64 7.45 11.92
C GLY A 193 9.95 8.28 10.83
N GLY A 194 9.05 7.65 10.07
CA GLY A 194 8.27 8.34 9.03
C GLY A 194 7.36 9.44 9.59
N LYS A 195 6.71 9.19 10.73
CA LYS A 195 5.90 10.22 11.42
C LYS A 195 6.76 11.40 11.89
N VAL A 196 7.97 11.14 12.38
CA VAL A 196 8.92 12.20 12.77
C VAL A 196 9.37 13.01 11.56
N VAL A 197 9.83 12.34 10.49
CA VAL A 197 10.25 13.02 9.24
C VAL A 197 9.09 13.82 8.65
N GLY A 198 7.90 13.21 8.53
CA GLY A 198 6.70 13.88 8.03
C GLY A 198 6.29 15.09 8.88
N GLY A 199 6.35 14.94 10.21
CA GLY A 199 6.06 16.04 11.16
C GLY A 199 7.04 17.20 11.05
N LEU A 200 8.34 16.92 10.92
CA LEU A 200 9.36 17.95 10.70
C LEU A 200 9.17 18.70 9.39
N LEU A 201 8.89 17.99 8.29
CA LEU A 201 8.61 18.61 6.99
C LEU A 201 7.31 19.44 7.03
N LEU A 202 6.28 18.93 7.69
CA LEU A 202 5.01 19.64 7.86
C LEU A 202 5.22 20.93 8.64
N GLY A 203 5.95 20.89 9.77
CA GLY A 203 6.27 22.05 10.58
C GLY A 203 7.15 23.08 9.85
N ALA A 204 8.20 22.61 9.17
CA ALA A 204 9.09 23.46 8.37
C ALA A 204 8.34 24.12 7.20
N GLY A 205 7.47 23.36 6.53
CA GLY A 205 6.65 23.87 5.44
C GLY A 205 5.64 24.91 5.91
N PHE A 206 4.98 24.69 7.04
CA PHE A 206 4.07 25.67 7.65
C PHE A 206 4.79 26.94 8.08
N PHE A 207 5.97 26.82 8.72
CA PHE A 207 6.79 27.96 9.10
C PHE A 207 7.23 28.76 7.86
N GLY A 208 7.71 28.09 6.79
CA GLY A 208 8.08 28.75 5.55
C GLY A 208 6.91 29.47 4.89
N PHE A 209 5.71 28.89 4.91
CA PHE A 209 4.49 29.53 4.41
C PHE A 209 4.11 30.76 5.27
N ALA A 210 4.09 30.63 6.58
CA ALA A 210 3.75 31.71 7.51
C ALA A 210 4.76 32.91 7.43
N SER A 211 6.00 32.63 7.02
CA SER A 211 7.04 33.64 6.79
C SER A 211 6.95 34.31 5.40
N GLY A 212 5.87 34.10 4.65
CA GLY A 212 5.66 34.64 3.31
C GLY A 212 6.39 33.92 2.18
N GLY A 213 6.95 32.73 2.45
CA GLY A 213 7.63 31.87 1.47
C GLY A 213 6.75 30.79 0.86
N SER A 214 7.34 29.92 0.02
CA SER A 214 6.68 28.84 -0.71
C SER A 214 6.63 27.50 0.04
N GLY A 215 6.41 27.53 1.37
CA GLY A 215 6.46 26.34 2.22
C GLY A 215 5.31 25.32 2.05
N LEU A 216 4.23 25.69 1.35
CA LEU A 216 3.02 24.87 1.24
C LEU A 216 3.29 23.49 0.64
N TRP A 217 4.16 23.40 -0.39
CA TRP A 217 4.51 22.13 -1.02
C TRP A 217 5.25 21.19 -0.05
N THR A 218 6.19 21.75 0.73
CA THR A 218 6.93 21.00 1.77
C THR A 218 5.97 20.48 2.84
N ALA A 219 5.00 21.31 3.25
CA ALA A 219 3.97 20.90 4.21
C ALA A 219 3.09 19.77 3.67
N LEU A 220 2.69 19.83 2.39
CA LEU A 220 1.91 18.76 1.75
C LEU A 220 2.68 17.44 1.67
N ILE A 221 3.97 17.46 1.31
CA ILE A 221 4.82 16.28 1.32
C ILE A 221 4.93 15.72 2.75
N GLY A 222 5.17 16.57 3.74
CA GLY A 222 5.25 16.17 5.14
C GLY A 222 3.97 15.51 5.64
N PHE A 223 2.82 16.09 5.32
CA PHE A 223 1.50 15.51 5.63
C PHE A 223 1.29 14.16 4.96
N PHE A 224 1.64 14.04 3.69
CA PHE A 224 1.53 12.78 2.94
C PHE A 224 2.39 11.67 3.57
N ILE A 225 3.66 11.96 3.88
CA ILE A 225 4.55 10.98 4.54
C ILE A 225 3.99 10.56 5.89
N TRP A 226 3.51 11.52 6.70
CA TRP A 226 2.95 11.23 8.01
C TRP A 226 1.70 10.33 7.93
N GLN A 227 0.79 10.62 7.00
CA GLN A 227 -0.41 9.80 6.77
C GLN A 227 -0.06 8.40 6.25
N SER A 228 0.89 8.31 5.32
CA SER A 228 1.35 7.03 4.79
C SER A 228 2.03 6.18 5.87
N ALA A 229 2.86 6.78 6.73
CA ALA A 229 3.47 6.08 7.86
C ALA A 229 2.43 5.52 8.85
N LYS A 230 1.35 6.26 9.10
CA LYS A 230 0.21 5.77 9.93
C LYS A 230 -0.52 4.62 9.26
N ALA A 231 -0.72 4.68 7.95
CA ALA A 231 -1.37 3.62 7.20
C ALA A 231 -0.54 2.32 7.23
N GLU A 232 0.78 2.41 7.05
CA GLU A 232 1.71 1.26 7.16
C GLU A 232 1.69 0.64 8.57
N GLU A 233 1.74 1.46 9.62
CA GLU A 233 1.65 0.98 11.00
C GLU A 233 0.32 0.28 11.27
N PHE A 234 -0.79 0.82 10.75
CA PHE A 234 -2.10 0.22 10.90
C PHE A 234 -2.21 -1.11 10.14
N ALA A 235 -1.74 -1.17 8.90
CA ALA A 235 -1.72 -2.39 8.09
C ALA A 235 -0.90 -3.51 8.76
N ALA A 236 0.29 -3.18 9.28
CA ALA A 236 1.12 -4.13 10.02
C ALA A 236 0.42 -4.63 11.30
N ARG A 237 -0.30 -3.75 12.01
CA ARG A 237 -1.07 -4.14 13.19
C ARG A 237 -2.21 -5.10 12.84
N VAL A 238 -2.95 -4.83 11.78
CA VAL A 238 -4.01 -5.72 11.28
C VAL A 238 -3.41 -7.09 10.94
N LYS A 239 -2.30 -7.11 10.20
CA LYS A 239 -1.58 -8.34 9.83
C LYS A 239 -1.16 -9.13 11.07
N GLN A 240 -0.62 -8.47 12.10
CA GLN A 240 -0.24 -9.09 13.36
C GLN A 240 -1.43 -9.74 14.08
N ILE A 241 -2.58 -9.06 14.12
CA ILE A 241 -3.79 -9.61 14.75
C ILE A 241 -4.27 -10.82 13.95
N MET A 242 -4.35 -10.71 12.63
CA MET A 242 -4.80 -11.82 11.77
C MET A 242 -3.88 -13.04 11.84
N SER A 243 -2.57 -12.84 11.98
CA SER A 243 -1.62 -13.96 12.12
C SER A 243 -1.69 -14.67 13.48
N ALA A 244 -2.20 -13.99 14.52
CA ALA A 244 -2.37 -14.54 15.86
C ALA A 244 -3.73 -15.22 16.06
N LEU A 245 -4.70 -15.05 15.14
CA LEU A 245 -6.04 -15.64 15.23
C LEU A 245 -6.14 -16.87 14.34
N THR A 246 -6.86 -17.86 14.84
CA THR A 246 -7.27 -19.03 14.06
C THR A 246 -8.64 -18.83 13.42
N VAL A 247 -8.91 -19.56 12.37
CA VAL A 247 -10.19 -19.57 11.67
C VAL A 247 -11.34 -19.92 12.63
N GLY A 248 -11.12 -20.92 13.52
CA GLY A 248 -12.12 -21.36 14.49
C GLY A 248 -12.52 -20.30 15.51
N GLU A 249 -11.61 -19.36 15.84
CA GLU A 249 -11.91 -18.26 16.77
C GLU A 249 -12.80 -17.16 16.16
N VAL A 250 -12.96 -17.16 14.83
CA VAL A 250 -13.72 -16.16 14.08
C VAL A 250 -14.94 -16.76 13.39
N ALA A 251 -14.97 -18.08 13.21
CA ALA A 251 -16.08 -18.78 12.58
C ALA A 251 -17.37 -18.62 13.39
N ASP A 252 -18.46 -18.27 12.69
CA ASP A 252 -19.80 -18.22 13.24
C ASP A 252 -20.46 -19.59 13.11
N ALA A 253 -20.57 -20.32 14.23
CA ALA A 253 -21.22 -21.63 14.29
C ALA A 253 -22.75 -21.55 14.26
N GLU A 254 -23.33 -20.37 14.52
CA GLU A 254 -24.78 -20.15 14.57
C GLU A 254 -25.34 -19.61 13.26
N VAL A 255 -24.53 -19.62 12.17
CA VAL A 255 -25.01 -19.19 10.86
C VAL A 255 -26.19 -20.05 10.42
N PRO A 256 -27.30 -19.44 9.88
CA PRO A 256 -28.43 -20.21 9.40
C PRO A 256 -28.02 -21.13 8.25
N VAL A 257 -28.45 -22.38 8.30
CA VAL A 257 -28.30 -23.36 7.22
C VAL A 257 -29.69 -23.71 6.72
N VAL A 258 -29.96 -23.51 5.42
CA VAL A 258 -31.28 -23.69 4.82
C VAL A 258 -31.18 -24.44 3.50
N PRO A 259 -32.31 -25.06 3.03
CA PRO A 259 -32.34 -25.70 1.74
C PRO A 259 -32.00 -24.75 0.58
N SER A 260 -31.25 -25.22 -0.40
CA SER A 260 -30.77 -24.42 -1.53
C SER A 260 -31.86 -23.90 -2.46
N HIS A 261 -33.04 -24.50 -2.38
CA HIS A 261 -34.24 -24.08 -3.14
C HIS A 261 -35.08 -23.01 -2.44
N THR A 262 -34.74 -22.63 -1.19
CA THR A 262 -35.37 -21.51 -0.47
C THR A 262 -35.29 -20.23 -1.31
N THR A 263 -36.43 -19.52 -1.46
CA THR A 263 -36.47 -18.31 -2.28
C THR A 263 -35.79 -17.12 -1.63
N LEU A 264 -35.37 -16.14 -2.42
CA LEU A 264 -34.76 -14.90 -1.90
C LEU A 264 -35.76 -14.14 -1.01
N ASP A 265 -37.05 -14.18 -1.33
CA ASP A 265 -38.10 -13.55 -0.54
C ASP A 265 -38.23 -14.19 0.85
N GLU A 266 -38.22 -15.52 0.92
CA GLU A 266 -38.25 -16.24 2.18
C GLU A 266 -37.00 -15.99 3.03
N LEU A 267 -35.83 -15.92 2.41
CA LEU A 267 -34.59 -15.53 3.10
C LEU A 267 -34.69 -14.13 3.70
N ALA A 268 -35.15 -13.17 2.91
CA ALA A 268 -35.28 -11.78 3.35
C ALA A 268 -36.31 -11.55 4.46
N GLN A 269 -37.45 -12.23 4.38
CA GLN A 269 -38.58 -12.00 5.29
C GLN A 269 -38.52 -12.86 6.56
N ARG A 270 -37.96 -14.06 6.49
CA ARG A 270 -38.05 -15.04 7.59
C ARG A 270 -36.70 -15.45 8.18
N VAL A 271 -35.69 -15.69 7.34
CA VAL A 271 -34.44 -16.28 7.82
C VAL A 271 -33.49 -15.22 8.37
N MET A 272 -33.14 -14.23 7.55
CA MET A 272 -32.17 -13.20 7.93
C MET A 272 -32.62 -12.33 9.12
N PRO A 273 -33.87 -11.86 9.19
CA PRO A 273 -34.33 -11.06 10.34
C PRO A 273 -34.31 -11.83 11.66
N ARG A 274 -34.63 -13.13 11.62
CA ARG A 274 -34.64 -13.98 12.82
C ARG A 274 -33.25 -14.34 13.32
N SER A 275 -32.33 -14.57 12.40
CA SER A 275 -30.94 -14.92 12.75
C SER A 275 -30.11 -13.71 13.14
N GLY A 276 -30.46 -12.49 12.69
CA GLY A 276 -29.64 -11.29 12.83
C GLY A 276 -28.31 -11.38 12.06
N ARG A 277 -28.18 -12.33 11.12
CA ARG A 277 -26.98 -12.58 10.33
C ARG A 277 -27.16 -12.09 8.89
N GLY A 278 -26.10 -11.51 8.35
CA GLY A 278 -26.09 -11.00 6.97
C GLY A 278 -25.80 -12.05 5.90
N ALA A 279 -25.49 -13.30 6.30
CA ALA A 279 -25.21 -14.39 5.41
C ALA A 279 -25.90 -15.69 5.83
N VAL A 280 -26.20 -16.56 4.86
CA VAL A 280 -26.90 -17.83 5.05
C VAL A 280 -26.15 -18.91 4.26
N VAL A 281 -26.03 -20.10 4.85
CA VAL A 281 -25.42 -21.28 4.20
C VAL A 281 -26.53 -22.12 3.57
N LEU A 282 -26.27 -22.62 2.38
CA LEU A 282 -27.24 -23.40 1.60
C LEU A 282 -26.81 -24.86 1.53
N HIS A 283 -27.74 -25.80 1.74
CA HIS A 283 -27.52 -27.23 1.56
C HIS A 283 -28.41 -27.84 0.49
N ASP A 284 -27.98 -28.95 -0.11
CA ASP A 284 -28.76 -29.74 -1.04
C ASP A 284 -29.67 -30.76 -0.33
N SER A 285 -30.38 -31.57 -1.09
CA SER A 285 -31.27 -32.64 -0.57
C SER A 285 -30.50 -33.78 0.16
N SER A 286 -29.18 -33.80 0.06
CA SER A 286 -28.29 -34.76 0.76
C SER A 286 -27.55 -34.12 1.94
N ASP A 287 -28.02 -32.98 2.43
CA ASP A 287 -27.41 -32.16 3.50
C ASP A 287 -25.98 -31.68 3.23
N ARG A 288 -25.54 -31.71 1.96
CA ARG A 288 -24.22 -31.17 1.58
C ARG A 288 -24.32 -29.67 1.35
N ILE A 289 -23.37 -28.91 1.91
CA ILE A 289 -23.29 -27.49 1.70
C ILE A 289 -22.93 -27.21 0.22
N VAL A 290 -23.77 -26.42 -0.45
CA VAL A 290 -23.62 -26.09 -1.87
C VAL A 290 -23.28 -24.64 -2.12
N GLY A 291 -23.46 -23.75 -1.14
CA GLY A 291 -23.12 -22.34 -1.29
C GLY A 291 -23.40 -21.47 -0.07
N VAL A 292 -23.05 -20.21 -0.21
CA VAL A 292 -23.32 -19.14 0.76
C VAL A 292 -23.98 -17.98 0.03
N ILE A 293 -25.00 -17.38 0.61
CA ILE A 293 -25.66 -16.19 0.08
C ILE A 293 -25.69 -15.08 1.12
N ASP A 294 -25.45 -13.86 0.69
CA ASP A 294 -25.50 -12.66 1.50
C ASP A 294 -26.46 -11.61 0.93
N VAL A 295 -26.70 -10.54 1.72
CA VAL A 295 -27.59 -9.44 1.31
C VAL A 295 -27.11 -8.76 0.02
N ASN A 296 -25.78 -8.62 -0.19
CA ASN A 296 -25.24 -8.00 -1.39
C ASN A 296 -25.53 -8.85 -2.63
N ARG A 297 -25.39 -10.16 -2.48
CA ARG A 297 -25.67 -11.12 -3.55
C ARG A 297 -27.17 -11.15 -3.91
N MET A 298 -28.04 -11.10 -2.89
CA MET A 298 -29.49 -10.96 -3.11
C MET A 298 -29.82 -9.67 -3.86
N GLY A 299 -29.13 -8.56 -3.54
CA GLY A 299 -29.30 -7.27 -4.19
C GLY A 299 -28.93 -7.22 -5.67
N THR A 300 -28.28 -8.27 -6.22
CA THR A 300 -28.06 -8.39 -7.68
C THR A 300 -29.32 -8.75 -8.45
N VAL A 301 -30.38 -9.21 -7.76
CA VAL A 301 -31.68 -9.56 -8.32
C VAL A 301 -32.70 -8.51 -7.93
N HIS A 302 -33.51 -8.06 -8.89
CA HIS A 302 -34.55 -7.07 -8.60
C HIS A 302 -35.59 -7.67 -7.61
N PRO A 303 -36.06 -6.93 -6.57
CA PRO A 303 -36.93 -7.46 -5.53
C PRO A 303 -38.22 -8.13 -6.02
N SER A 304 -38.78 -7.69 -7.14
CA SER A 304 -39.97 -8.29 -7.73
C SER A 304 -39.76 -9.75 -8.21
N ALA A 305 -38.52 -10.16 -8.44
CA ALA A 305 -38.19 -11.53 -8.85
C ALA A 305 -37.86 -12.45 -7.66
N TRP A 306 -37.65 -11.91 -6.45
CA TRP A 306 -37.27 -12.66 -5.25
C TRP A 306 -38.20 -13.84 -4.90
N PRO A 307 -39.56 -13.73 -5.04
CA PRO A 307 -40.45 -14.85 -4.75
C PRO A 307 -40.27 -16.08 -5.67
N LEU A 308 -39.68 -15.85 -6.86
CA LEU A 308 -39.48 -16.90 -7.85
C LEU A 308 -38.01 -17.31 -8.02
N THR A 309 -37.09 -16.65 -7.33
CA THR A 309 -35.66 -16.92 -7.48
C THR A 309 -35.14 -17.78 -6.31
N PRO A 310 -34.78 -19.05 -6.55
CA PRO A 310 -34.14 -19.89 -5.54
C PRO A 310 -32.72 -19.37 -5.20
N ALA A 311 -32.35 -19.46 -3.95
CA ALA A 311 -31.07 -18.92 -3.44
C ALA A 311 -29.84 -19.47 -4.14
N HIS A 312 -29.83 -20.77 -4.52
CA HIS A 312 -28.69 -21.40 -5.18
C HIS A 312 -28.31 -20.78 -6.54
N GLN A 313 -29.25 -20.11 -7.22
CA GLN A 313 -28.98 -19.48 -8.52
C GLN A 313 -28.06 -18.24 -8.41
N VAL A 314 -28.03 -17.60 -7.26
CA VAL A 314 -27.25 -16.38 -7.03
C VAL A 314 -26.18 -16.53 -5.94
N ALA A 315 -26.17 -17.64 -5.23
CA ALA A 315 -25.23 -17.91 -4.14
C ALA A 315 -23.77 -18.00 -4.62
N TRP A 316 -22.86 -17.74 -3.71
CA TRP A 316 -21.45 -18.08 -3.85
C TRP A 316 -21.29 -19.59 -3.77
N PRO A 317 -20.72 -20.28 -4.78
CA PRO A 317 -20.60 -21.74 -4.75
C PRO A 317 -19.66 -22.20 -3.65
N ALA A 318 -20.00 -23.28 -2.96
CA ALA A 318 -19.17 -23.90 -1.95
C ALA A 318 -17.92 -24.55 -2.59
N ALA A 319 -16.82 -24.63 -1.82
CA ALA A 319 -15.57 -25.27 -2.20
C ALA A 319 -14.92 -24.70 -3.49
N HIS A 320 -15.27 -23.49 -3.90
CA HIS A 320 -14.74 -22.84 -5.09
C HIS A 320 -13.86 -21.63 -4.72
N PRO A 321 -12.67 -21.43 -5.35
CA PRO A 321 -11.78 -20.30 -5.03
C PRO A 321 -12.42 -18.92 -5.17
N GLU A 322 -13.31 -18.73 -6.15
CA GLU A 322 -14.05 -17.48 -6.36
C GLU A 322 -15.36 -17.39 -5.58
N GLY A 323 -15.74 -18.50 -4.92
CA GLY A 323 -16.93 -18.62 -4.08
C GLY A 323 -16.62 -18.58 -2.59
N ALA A 324 -17.05 -19.64 -1.88
CA ALA A 324 -16.79 -19.85 -0.47
C ALA A 324 -15.86 -21.08 -0.30
N PRO A 325 -14.52 -20.89 -0.31
CA PRO A 325 -13.57 -21.98 -0.15
C PRO A 325 -13.65 -22.62 1.23
N LEU A 326 -13.15 -23.87 1.33
CA LEU A 326 -13.09 -24.60 2.57
C LEU A 326 -11.90 -24.12 3.42
N ALA A 327 -12.10 -24.07 4.74
CA ALA A 327 -11.05 -23.74 5.71
C ALA A 327 -11.09 -24.73 6.89
N HIS A 328 -9.95 -24.90 7.58
CA HIS A 328 -9.87 -25.71 8.77
C HIS A 328 -9.84 -24.82 10.03
N PRO A 329 -10.48 -25.20 11.17
CA PRO A 329 -10.52 -24.36 12.38
C PRO A 329 -9.15 -23.95 12.91
N ASN A 330 -8.14 -24.80 12.79
CA ASN A 330 -6.77 -24.54 13.26
C ASN A 330 -5.90 -23.77 12.24
N GLN A 331 -6.42 -23.46 11.06
CA GLN A 331 -5.72 -22.65 10.07
C GLN A 331 -5.59 -21.22 10.59
N ALA A 332 -4.44 -20.56 10.32
CA ALA A 332 -4.29 -19.15 10.66
C ALA A 332 -5.23 -18.28 9.80
N LEU A 333 -5.85 -17.29 10.40
CA LEU A 333 -6.82 -16.43 9.71
C LEU A 333 -6.18 -15.67 8.53
N ILE A 334 -4.88 -15.34 8.65
CA ILE A 334 -4.14 -14.64 7.61
C ILE A 334 -3.92 -15.48 6.34
N ASP A 335 -3.99 -16.80 6.45
CA ASP A 335 -3.77 -17.72 5.33
C ASP A 335 -5.04 -17.95 4.49
N LEU A 336 -6.16 -17.33 4.87
CA LEU A 336 -7.38 -17.40 4.10
C LEU A 336 -7.22 -16.64 2.78
N THR A 337 -7.41 -17.36 1.69
CA THR A 337 -7.43 -16.77 0.35
C THR A 337 -8.82 -16.18 0.07
N SER A 338 -8.86 -14.91 -0.28
CA SER A 338 -10.12 -14.21 -0.50
C SER A 338 -10.65 -14.37 -1.94
N GLY A 339 -11.76 -15.11 -2.08
CA GLY A 339 -12.65 -14.98 -3.24
C GLY A 339 -13.81 -14.04 -2.90
N SER A 340 -14.91 -14.61 -2.37
CA SER A 340 -16.07 -13.85 -1.86
C SER A 340 -15.85 -13.19 -0.51
N GLY A 341 -14.77 -13.54 0.23
CA GLY A 341 -14.56 -13.21 1.63
C GLY A 341 -15.25 -14.18 2.61
N TYR A 342 -16.02 -15.14 2.12
CA TYR A 342 -16.68 -16.17 2.90
C TYR A 342 -15.87 -17.47 2.87
N HIS A 343 -15.70 -18.14 4.03
CA HIS A 343 -15.01 -19.42 4.11
C HIS A 343 -15.83 -20.40 4.94
N LEU A 344 -16.09 -21.57 4.36
CA LEU A 344 -16.79 -22.68 5.03
C LEU A 344 -15.81 -23.45 5.91
N VAL A 345 -16.05 -23.50 7.19
CA VAL A 345 -15.16 -24.15 8.16
C VAL A 345 -15.58 -25.58 8.39
N TYR A 346 -14.66 -26.53 8.18
CA TYR A 346 -14.88 -27.94 8.35
C TYR A 346 -13.81 -28.55 9.25
N ALA A 347 -14.24 -29.46 10.16
CA ALA A 347 -13.35 -30.34 10.93
C ALA A 347 -13.91 -31.77 10.83
N ASP A 348 -13.05 -32.73 10.56
CA ASP A 348 -13.40 -34.16 10.46
C ASP A 348 -14.64 -34.43 9.55
N GLY A 349 -14.72 -33.70 8.44
CA GLY A 349 -15.83 -33.81 7.47
C GLY A 349 -17.15 -33.18 7.91
N LYS A 350 -17.21 -32.55 9.10
CA LYS A 350 -18.40 -31.86 9.61
C LYS A 350 -18.29 -30.37 9.42
N PHE A 351 -19.37 -29.74 9.01
CA PHE A 351 -19.49 -28.27 8.96
C PHE A 351 -19.50 -27.70 10.38
N MET A 352 -18.58 -26.77 10.66
CA MET A 352 -18.39 -26.14 11.96
C MET A 352 -18.88 -24.70 12.01
N GLY A 353 -18.99 -24.03 10.87
CA GLY A 353 -19.42 -22.63 10.81
C GLY A 353 -18.93 -21.89 9.57
N LEU A 354 -19.20 -20.59 9.52
CA LEU A 354 -18.87 -19.70 8.43
C LEU A 354 -17.98 -18.55 8.92
N VAL A 355 -16.86 -18.33 8.27
CA VAL A 355 -16.11 -17.06 8.41
C VAL A 355 -16.74 -16.06 7.46
N THR A 356 -17.10 -14.89 7.98
CA THR A 356 -17.66 -13.78 7.21
C THR A 356 -16.74 -12.55 7.28
N PRO A 357 -16.73 -11.67 6.26
CA PRO A 357 -15.96 -10.43 6.30
C PRO A 357 -16.26 -9.56 7.54
N GLU A 358 -17.53 -9.55 7.98
CA GLU A 358 -17.98 -8.80 9.14
C GLU A 358 -17.42 -9.38 10.45
N ALA A 359 -17.37 -10.72 10.58
CA ALA A 359 -16.82 -11.41 11.75
C ALA A 359 -15.32 -11.13 11.87
N VAL A 360 -14.57 -11.22 10.75
CA VAL A 360 -13.16 -10.86 10.69
C VAL A 360 -12.94 -9.39 11.08
N SER A 361 -13.68 -8.48 10.46
CA SER A 361 -13.58 -7.04 10.74
C SER A 361 -13.85 -6.72 12.20
N ARG A 362 -14.90 -7.30 12.78
CA ARG A 362 -15.28 -7.12 14.20
C ARG A 362 -14.17 -7.61 15.12
N ARG A 363 -13.59 -8.77 14.85
CA ARG A 363 -12.54 -9.35 15.69
C ARG A 363 -11.24 -8.57 15.61
N VAL A 364 -10.87 -8.11 14.40
CA VAL A 364 -9.71 -7.23 14.19
C VAL A 364 -9.90 -5.90 14.91
N LEU A 365 -11.06 -5.28 14.80
CA LEU A 365 -11.35 -4.00 15.47
C LEU A 365 -11.35 -4.15 17.00
N SER A 366 -11.97 -5.19 17.56
CA SER A 366 -11.95 -5.43 19.02
C SER A 366 -10.52 -5.67 19.54
N GLY A 367 -9.71 -6.45 18.83
CA GLY A 367 -8.29 -6.66 19.18
C GLY A 367 -7.46 -5.39 19.08
N THR A 368 -7.83 -4.46 18.17
CA THR A 368 -7.17 -3.16 18.05
C THR A 368 -7.54 -2.23 19.22
N MET A 369 -8.78 -2.29 19.70
CA MET A 369 -9.26 -1.47 20.82
C MET A 369 -8.74 -1.95 22.18
N ALA A 370 -8.74 -3.26 22.44
CA ALA A 370 -8.26 -3.84 23.68
C ALA A 370 -6.80 -3.46 23.98
N ARG A 371 -5.91 -3.56 23.00
CA ARG A 371 -4.49 -3.17 23.16
C ARG A 371 -4.28 -1.65 23.28
N ARG A 372 -5.22 -0.83 22.82
CA ARG A 372 -5.15 0.62 23.00
C ARG A 372 -5.43 0.99 24.47
N THR A 373 -6.35 0.31 25.09
CA THR A 373 -6.69 0.47 26.52
C THR A 373 -5.53 0.02 27.43
N GLU A 374 -4.88 -1.10 27.11
CA GLU A 374 -3.70 -1.58 27.84
C GLU A 374 -2.51 -0.60 27.73
N SER A 375 -2.30 -0.01 26.54
CA SER A 375 -1.25 1.00 26.33
C SER A 375 -1.51 2.27 27.13
N THR A 376 -2.76 2.72 27.20
CA THR A 376 -3.14 3.91 27.97
C THR A 376 -3.01 3.65 29.48
N ALA A 377 -3.47 2.50 29.95
CA ALA A 377 -3.34 2.10 31.37
C ALA A 377 -1.86 1.93 31.82
N SER A 378 -0.99 1.46 30.91
CA SER A 378 0.45 1.36 31.21
C SER A 378 1.15 2.72 31.26
N PHE A 379 0.65 3.73 30.55
CA PHE A 379 1.12 5.12 30.65
C PHE A 379 0.66 5.79 31.95
N GLU A 380 -0.58 5.59 32.35
CA GLU A 380 -1.11 6.13 33.63
C GLU A 380 -0.41 5.52 34.84
N ASN A 381 -0.10 4.21 34.81
CA ASN A 381 0.62 3.54 35.90
C ASN A 381 2.12 3.92 36.00
N ARG A 382 2.69 4.53 34.94
CA ARG A 382 4.06 5.10 35.00
C ARG A 382 4.08 6.59 35.42
N ALA A 383 2.94 7.26 35.34
CA ALA A 383 2.80 8.68 35.67
C ALA A 383 2.45 8.93 37.14
N THR A 384 2.04 7.92 37.91
CA THR A 384 1.84 8.03 39.36
C THR A 384 3.18 7.91 40.08
N PRO A 385 3.65 8.95 40.77
CA PRO A 385 4.83 8.83 41.62
C PRO A 385 4.52 7.83 42.75
N ARG A 386 5.41 6.86 42.95
CA ARG A 386 5.39 6.03 44.18
C ARG A 386 5.58 6.97 45.34
N GLU A 387 4.53 7.30 46.08
CA GLU A 387 4.63 7.89 47.40
C GLU A 387 5.49 6.99 48.28
N GLY A 388 6.65 7.45 48.62
CA GLY A 388 7.57 6.76 49.49
C GLY A 388 6.99 6.66 50.90
N HIS A 389 6.84 5.44 51.38
CA HIS A 389 6.77 5.21 52.81
C HIS A 389 8.07 5.68 53.43
N ARG A 390 7.95 6.78 54.13
CA ARG A 390 8.88 7.15 55.22
C ARG A 390 8.26 6.60 56.50
N GLU A 391 8.87 5.65 57.09
CA GLU A 391 8.97 5.44 58.53
C GLU A 391 10.42 5.23 58.87
#